data_cd9c4713080f4aade3e84b5d336aeea1
#
_entry.id   cd9c4713080f4aade3e84b5d336aeea1
#
_cell.length_a   1.000
_cell.length_b   1.000
_cell.length_c   1.000
_cell.angle_alpha   90.00
_cell.angle_beta   90.00
_cell.angle_gamma   90.00
#
_symmetry.space_group_name_H-M   'P 1'
#
loop_
_entity.id
_entity.type
_entity.pdbx_description
1 polymer ?
#
loop_
_entity_poly.entity_id
_entity_poly.type
_entity_poly.pdbx_seq_one_letter_code
_entity_poly.pdbx_strand_id
1 'polypeptide(L)'
;VTIDTLSYQEGAEPVFWECTGGTEYTMSEGTRRKVGTEITLYLNSDSAEFAKEYRAREIINKYCSFMPVEIYLYTNAEWEKAQEEASVETVETEPAEETEEKEGEDKKEEKKIPQSLSDTNPLWTKHPNDCTEEEYREFYRKVFLDFKEPLFWIHLNMDYPFNLKGILYFPKINTEYDSLEGTIKLYNNRVFIADNIKEVIPEFLMLLKGVIDCPDLPLNVSRSALQNDGFVRKVSDY
;
A
#
# COMPACT_ATOMS: atom_id res chain seq x y z
N VAL A 1 7.76 15.81 -14.76
CA VAL A 1 6.60 15.57 -13.87
C VAL A 1 5.63 16.72 -14.00
N THR A 2 4.34 16.41 -14.17
CA THR A 2 3.29 17.42 -14.08
C THR A 2 2.29 17.02 -12.98
N ILE A 3 1.71 18.03 -12.35
CA ILE A 3 0.69 17.86 -11.30
C ILE A 3 -0.44 18.82 -11.60
N ASP A 4 -1.66 18.29 -11.76
CA ASP A 4 -2.89 19.08 -11.88
C ASP A 4 -3.78 18.78 -10.67
N THR A 5 -4.13 19.79 -9.89
CA THR A 5 -4.78 19.58 -8.60
C THR A 5 -5.89 20.59 -8.35
N LEU A 6 -6.97 20.11 -7.72
CA LEU A 6 -8.06 20.95 -7.21
C LEU A 6 -8.33 20.58 -5.75
N SER A 7 -8.22 21.56 -4.86
CA SER A 7 -8.48 21.40 -3.43
C SER A 7 -9.97 21.11 -3.15
N TYR A 8 -10.23 20.42 -2.05
CA TYR A 8 -11.60 20.21 -1.52
C TYR A 8 -12.19 21.47 -0.87
N GLN A 9 -11.39 22.50 -0.66
CA GLN A 9 -11.84 23.74 -0.02
C GLN A 9 -12.79 24.50 -0.95
N GLU A 10 -13.85 25.05 -0.39
CA GLU A 10 -14.83 25.83 -1.14
C GLU A 10 -14.18 27.09 -1.75
N GLY A 11 -14.43 27.33 -3.05
CA GLY A 11 -13.84 28.44 -3.78
C GLY A 11 -12.39 28.25 -4.22
N ALA A 12 -11.81 27.04 -4.05
CA ALA A 12 -10.47 26.75 -4.56
C ALA A 12 -10.45 26.73 -6.10
N GLU A 13 -9.40 27.29 -6.69
CA GLU A 13 -9.12 27.22 -8.11
C GLU A 13 -8.14 26.08 -8.43
N PRO A 14 -8.26 25.40 -9.60
CA PRO A 14 -7.34 24.37 -10.00
C PRO A 14 -5.96 24.95 -10.29
N VAL A 15 -4.91 24.21 -9.91
CA VAL A 15 -3.52 24.61 -10.09
C VAL A 15 -2.77 23.53 -10.87
N PHE A 16 -2.05 23.95 -11.90
CA PHE A 16 -1.13 23.12 -12.65
C PHE A 16 0.31 23.46 -12.29
N TRP A 17 1.12 22.43 -12.01
CA TRP A 17 2.54 22.52 -11.69
C TRP A 17 3.33 21.61 -12.61
N GLU A 18 4.49 22.09 -13.10
CA GLU A 18 5.39 21.36 -13.97
C GLU A 18 6.85 21.53 -13.58
N CYS A 19 7.61 20.42 -13.61
CA CYS A 19 9.05 20.40 -13.45
C CYS A 19 9.69 19.37 -14.37
N THR A 20 10.75 19.75 -15.06
CA THR A 20 11.49 18.88 -15.99
C THR A 20 12.65 18.15 -15.33
N GLY A 21 12.78 18.20 -13.99
CA GLY A 21 13.82 17.53 -13.21
C GLY A 21 15.00 18.43 -12.81
N GLY A 22 14.91 19.74 -13.11
CA GLY A 22 15.84 20.75 -12.60
C GLY A 22 15.42 21.33 -11.24
N THR A 23 16.00 22.46 -10.89
CA THR A 23 15.66 23.23 -9.68
C THR A 23 14.50 24.21 -9.91
N GLU A 24 14.12 24.41 -11.16
CA GLU A 24 13.07 25.34 -11.57
C GLU A 24 11.76 24.57 -11.83
N TYR A 25 10.65 25.19 -11.49
CA TYR A 25 9.31 24.72 -11.78
C TYR A 25 8.44 25.87 -12.28
N THR A 26 7.37 25.54 -12.96
CA THR A 26 6.35 26.50 -13.39
C THR A 26 5.02 26.19 -12.71
N MET A 27 4.23 27.22 -12.43
CA MET A 27 2.86 27.09 -11.96
C MET A 27 1.93 27.95 -12.82
N SER A 28 0.77 27.39 -13.13
CA SER A 28 -0.28 28.05 -13.91
C SER A 28 -1.66 27.60 -13.44
N GLU A 29 -2.70 28.14 -14.02
CA GLU A 29 -4.07 27.65 -13.82
C GLU A 29 -4.20 26.21 -14.32
N GLY A 30 -4.84 25.37 -13.51
CA GLY A 30 -5.09 23.96 -13.82
C GLY A 30 -6.36 23.75 -14.64
N THR A 31 -6.57 22.50 -15.08
CA THR A 31 -7.73 22.12 -15.89
C THR A 31 -8.73 21.26 -15.15
N ARG A 32 -8.41 20.81 -13.95
CA ARG A 32 -9.26 19.91 -13.17
C ARG A 32 -10.60 20.55 -12.80
N ARG A 33 -11.66 19.75 -12.95
CA ARG A 33 -13.03 20.13 -12.55
C ARG A 33 -13.56 19.37 -11.35
N LYS A 34 -12.88 18.26 -10.97
CA LYS A 34 -13.21 17.42 -9.81
C LYS A 34 -12.10 17.53 -8.78
N VAL A 35 -12.47 17.57 -7.50
CA VAL A 35 -11.53 17.54 -6.38
C VAL A 35 -10.58 16.37 -6.50
N GLY A 36 -9.30 16.61 -6.22
CA GLY A 36 -8.26 15.61 -6.27
C GLY A 36 -7.01 16.07 -7.00
N THR A 37 -6.03 15.18 -7.11
CA THR A 37 -4.72 15.46 -7.72
C THR A 37 -4.40 14.39 -8.75
N GLU A 38 -3.96 14.85 -9.92
CA GLU A 38 -3.40 14.03 -10.99
C GLU A 38 -1.91 14.28 -11.08
N ILE A 39 -1.11 13.22 -11.04
CA ILE A 39 0.35 13.30 -11.14
C ILE A 39 0.77 12.48 -12.35
N THR A 40 1.40 13.14 -13.33
CA THR A 40 1.92 12.47 -14.53
C THR A 40 3.43 12.38 -14.47
N LEU A 41 3.95 11.16 -14.53
CA LEU A 41 5.37 10.87 -14.58
C LEU A 41 5.80 10.54 -16.02
N TYR A 42 6.63 11.38 -16.60
CA TYR A 42 7.23 11.14 -17.93
C TYR A 42 8.51 10.32 -17.73
N LEU A 43 8.50 9.09 -18.21
CA LEU A 43 9.60 8.16 -18.03
C LEU A 43 10.63 8.31 -19.15
N ASN A 44 11.92 8.26 -18.78
CA ASN A 44 13.00 8.13 -19.76
C ASN A 44 13.13 6.67 -20.22
N SER A 45 14.01 6.43 -21.22
CA SER A 45 14.25 5.08 -21.77
C SER A 45 14.66 4.07 -20.71
N ASP A 46 15.49 4.49 -19.75
CA ASP A 46 16.05 3.61 -18.71
C ASP A 46 15.01 3.21 -17.66
N SER A 47 13.94 3.99 -17.55
CA SER A 47 12.83 3.77 -16.62
C SER A 47 11.55 3.25 -17.28
N ALA A 48 11.58 2.95 -18.58
CA ALA A 48 10.42 2.52 -19.35
C ALA A 48 9.79 1.21 -18.84
N GLU A 49 10.52 0.40 -18.08
CA GLU A 49 9.99 -0.80 -17.43
C GLU A 49 8.83 -0.51 -16.48
N PHE A 50 8.84 0.66 -15.81
CA PHE A 50 7.80 1.05 -14.85
C PHE A 50 6.46 1.44 -15.51
N ALA A 51 6.44 1.62 -16.82
CA ALA A 51 5.19 1.79 -17.58
C ALA A 51 4.45 0.45 -17.83
N LYS A 52 5.08 -0.70 -17.53
CA LYS A 52 4.46 -2.01 -17.68
C LYS A 52 3.60 -2.33 -16.45
N GLU A 53 2.36 -2.76 -16.70
CA GLU A 53 1.40 -3.08 -15.65
C GLU A 53 1.97 -4.02 -14.58
N TYR A 54 2.60 -5.13 -14.98
CA TYR A 54 3.13 -6.10 -14.03
C TYR A 54 4.20 -5.49 -13.12
N ARG A 55 5.05 -4.57 -13.67
CA ARG A 55 6.10 -3.91 -12.90
C ARG A 55 5.53 -2.87 -11.94
N ALA A 56 4.56 -2.09 -12.40
CA ALA A 56 3.83 -1.15 -11.56
C ALA A 56 3.13 -1.88 -10.41
N ARG A 57 2.46 -2.99 -10.69
CA ARG A 57 1.80 -3.86 -9.70
C ARG A 57 2.79 -4.42 -8.68
N GLU A 58 3.94 -4.89 -9.11
CA GLU A 58 5.01 -5.39 -8.23
C GLU A 58 5.49 -4.30 -7.25
N ILE A 59 5.73 -3.09 -7.76
CA ILE A 59 6.16 -1.94 -6.94
C ILE A 59 5.08 -1.53 -5.95
N ILE A 60 3.82 -1.42 -6.38
CA ILE A 60 2.70 -1.10 -5.50
C ILE A 60 2.56 -2.15 -4.40
N ASN A 61 2.61 -3.43 -4.75
CA ASN A 61 2.54 -4.52 -3.79
C ASN A 61 3.71 -4.53 -2.81
N LYS A 62 4.90 -4.13 -3.26
CA LYS A 62 6.07 -4.06 -2.38
C LYS A 62 5.97 -2.94 -1.35
N TYR A 63 5.64 -1.72 -1.81
CA TYR A 63 5.74 -0.53 -0.97
C TYR A 63 4.42 -0.07 -0.37
N CYS A 64 3.30 -0.37 -0.99
CA CYS A 64 2.00 0.22 -0.72
C CYS A 64 0.94 -0.79 -0.26
N SER A 65 1.27 -2.07 -0.08
CA SER A 65 0.31 -3.14 0.26
C SER A 65 -0.54 -2.84 1.50
N PHE A 66 -0.05 -2.02 2.41
CA PHE A 66 -0.72 -1.76 3.67
C PHE A 66 -1.04 -0.27 3.90
N MET A 67 -1.02 0.52 2.84
CA MET A 67 -1.40 1.93 2.94
C MET A 67 -2.85 2.09 3.41
N PRO A 68 -3.15 3.15 4.20
CA PRO A 68 -4.49 3.37 4.75
C PRO A 68 -5.50 3.91 3.73
N VAL A 69 -5.18 3.82 2.45
CA VAL A 69 -6.01 4.23 1.32
C VAL A 69 -6.09 3.10 0.30
N GLU A 70 -7.21 2.96 -0.34
CA GLU A 70 -7.38 1.99 -1.42
C GLU A 70 -6.60 2.42 -2.65
N ILE A 71 -5.86 1.47 -3.24
CA ILE A 71 -5.03 1.68 -4.42
C ILE A 71 -5.51 0.74 -5.53
N TYR A 72 -5.85 1.33 -6.66
CA TYR A 72 -6.28 0.61 -7.85
C TYR A 72 -5.28 0.82 -8.98
N LEU A 73 -5.05 -0.19 -9.78
CA LEU A 73 -4.20 -0.12 -10.96
C LEU A 73 -5.02 -0.42 -12.21
N TYR A 74 -4.98 0.51 -13.14
CA TYR A 74 -5.64 0.41 -14.43
C TYR A 74 -4.63 0.58 -15.57
N THR A 75 -4.82 -0.14 -16.64
CA THR A 75 -4.24 0.24 -17.93
C THR A 75 -5.03 1.40 -18.53
N ASN A 76 -4.45 2.12 -19.50
CA ASN A 76 -5.17 3.23 -20.14
C ASN A 76 -6.51 2.78 -20.75
N ALA A 77 -6.55 1.60 -21.37
CA ALA A 77 -7.77 1.08 -21.97
C ALA A 77 -8.85 0.72 -20.93
N GLU A 78 -8.45 0.23 -19.77
CA GLU A 78 -9.37 -0.05 -18.64
C GLU A 78 -9.86 1.25 -17.99
N TRP A 79 -8.99 2.23 -17.89
CA TRP A 79 -9.33 3.54 -17.35
C TRP A 79 -10.34 4.29 -18.22
N GLU A 80 -10.14 4.30 -19.54
CA GLU A 80 -11.06 4.91 -20.49
C GLU A 80 -12.45 4.27 -20.40
N LYS A 81 -12.53 2.93 -20.37
CA LYS A 81 -13.79 2.20 -20.18
C LYS A 81 -14.46 2.53 -18.83
N ALA A 82 -13.69 2.56 -17.75
CA ALA A 82 -14.23 2.89 -16.43
C ALA A 82 -14.78 4.32 -16.35
N GLN A 83 -14.18 5.26 -17.08
CA GLN A 83 -14.69 6.63 -17.18
C GLN A 83 -15.95 6.73 -18.04
N GLU A 84 -16.03 6.00 -19.15
CA GLU A 84 -17.24 5.93 -19.99
C GLU A 84 -18.42 5.34 -19.21
N GLU A 85 -18.21 4.25 -18.47
CA GLU A 85 -19.23 3.62 -17.63
C GLU A 85 -19.69 4.56 -16.50
N ALA A 86 -18.78 5.24 -15.81
CA ALA A 86 -19.11 6.21 -14.77
C ALA A 86 -19.89 7.42 -15.29
N SER A 87 -19.70 7.82 -16.56
CA SER A 87 -20.43 8.91 -17.18
C SER A 87 -21.85 8.52 -17.58
N VAL A 88 -22.10 7.23 -17.86
CA VAL A 88 -23.43 6.70 -18.20
C VAL A 88 -24.29 6.54 -16.94
N GLU A 89 -23.75 6.10 -15.83
CA GLU A 89 -24.49 5.95 -14.56
C GLU A 89 -25.00 7.28 -13.95
N THR A 90 -24.40 8.41 -14.32
CA THR A 90 -24.88 9.74 -13.87
C THR A 90 -26.09 10.27 -14.66
N VAL A 91 -26.53 9.60 -15.73
CA VAL A 91 -27.65 10.03 -16.58
C VAL A 91 -28.95 9.26 -16.26
N GLU A 92 -28.88 8.14 -15.52
CA GLU A 92 -30.06 7.28 -15.25
C GLU A 92 -30.65 7.41 -13.82
N THR A 93 -30.63 8.57 -13.20
CA THR A 93 -31.38 8.82 -11.98
C THR A 93 -32.55 9.77 -12.19
N GLU A 94 -33.58 9.31 -12.93
CA GLU A 94 -34.96 9.73 -12.75
C GLU A 94 -35.85 8.47 -12.63
N PRO A 95 -36.85 8.46 -11.72
CA PRO A 95 -37.61 7.25 -11.42
C PRO A 95 -38.70 6.99 -12.46
N ALA A 96 -38.64 5.86 -13.13
CA ALA A 96 -39.75 5.34 -13.91
C ALA A 96 -40.19 3.96 -13.38
N GLU A 97 -41.47 3.89 -13.18
CA GLU A 97 -42.32 2.84 -12.62
C GLU A 97 -42.12 1.45 -13.25
N GLU A 98 -42.46 0.46 -12.44
CA GLU A 98 -42.57 -0.97 -12.71
C GLU A 98 -43.25 -1.32 -14.03
N THR A 99 -42.63 -2.25 -14.78
CA THR A 99 -43.39 -3.25 -15.58
C THR A 99 -42.56 -4.52 -15.83
N GLU A 100 -43.26 -5.61 -15.72
CA GLU A 100 -42.93 -7.04 -15.67
C GLU A 100 -42.06 -7.61 -16.80
N GLU A 101 -41.27 -8.60 -16.40
CA GLU A 101 -40.88 -9.86 -17.05
C GLU A 101 -40.69 -9.93 -18.57
N LYS A 102 -39.42 -10.22 -18.96
CA LYS A 102 -39.12 -11.22 -20.00
C LYS A 102 -37.74 -11.82 -19.83
N GLU A 103 -37.72 -13.16 -19.67
CA GLU A 103 -36.55 -14.01 -19.74
C GLU A 103 -35.78 -13.78 -21.04
N GLY A 104 -34.49 -13.49 -20.93
CA GLY A 104 -33.51 -13.50 -21.99
C GLY A 104 -32.17 -13.83 -21.36
N GLU A 105 -31.64 -15.02 -21.67
CA GLU A 105 -30.28 -15.43 -21.32
C GLU A 105 -29.28 -14.50 -22.05
N ASP A 106 -28.94 -13.39 -21.42
CA ASP A 106 -27.76 -12.62 -21.78
C ASP A 106 -26.69 -12.87 -20.69
N LYS A 107 -25.58 -13.43 -21.14
CA LYS A 107 -24.35 -13.55 -20.35
C LYS A 107 -23.97 -12.14 -19.87
N LYS A 108 -24.38 -11.79 -18.66
CA LYS A 108 -23.82 -10.65 -17.95
C LYS A 108 -22.33 -10.94 -17.81
N GLU A 109 -21.50 -10.29 -18.61
CA GLU A 109 -20.10 -10.12 -18.26
C GLU A 109 -20.09 -9.48 -16.87
N GLU A 110 -19.70 -10.26 -15.88
CA GLU A 110 -19.51 -9.76 -14.52
C GLU A 110 -18.55 -8.56 -14.61
N LYS A 111 -19.04 -7.37 -14.30
CA LYS A 111 -18.23 -6.16 -14.19
C LYS A 111 -17.11 -6.50 -13.20
N LYS A 112 -15.92 -6.75 -13.70
CA LYS A 112 -14.73 -6.92 -12.87
C LYS A 112 -14.36 -5.56 -12.32
N ILE A 113 -14.96 -5.20 -11.18
CA ILE A 113 -14.49 -4.07 -10.38
C ILE A 113 -13.05 -4.42 -10.00
N PRO A 114 -12.06 -3.61 -10.38
CA PRO A 114 -10.68 -3.90 -10.04
C PRO A 114 -10.54 -4.00 -8.52
N GLN A 115 -9.91 -5.06 -8.08
CA GLN A 115 -9.68 -5.28 -6.66
C GLN A 115 -8.60 -4.32 -6.16
N SER A 116 -8.82 -3.70 -5.00
CA SER A 116 -7.80 -2.89 -4.34
C SER A 116 -6.52 -3.70 -4.12
N LEU A 117 -5.38 -3.11 -4.45
CA LEU A 117 -4.05 -3.68 -4.24
C LEU A 117 -3.56 -3.48 -2.80
N SER A 118 -4.17 -2.56 -2.05
CA SER A 118 -3.82 -2.26 -0.67
C SER A 118 -4.80 -2.88 0.32
N ASP A 119 -4.27 -3.32 1.45
CA ASP A 119 -5.03 -3.73 2.63
C ASP A 119 -5.06 -2.55 3.60
N THR A 120 -6.19 -1.86 3.66
CA THR A 120 -6.33 -0.63 4.45
C THR A 120 -6.40 -0.89 5.96
N ASN A 121 -6.63 -2.13 6.37
CA ASN A 121 -6.78 -2.52 7.77
C ASN A 121 -5.91 -3.74 8.12
N PRO A 122 -4.57 -3.64 7.98
CA PRO A 122 -3.69 -4.76 8.24
C PRO A 122 -3.80 -5.25 9.69
N LEU A 123 -3.62 -6.55 9.87
CA LEU A 123 -3.87 -7.25 11.15
C LEU A 123 -3.16 -6.60 12.35
N TRP A 124 -1.92 -6.13 12.18
CA TRP A 124 -1.16 -5.51 13.27
C TRP A 124 -1.72 -4.17 13.77
N THR A 125 -2.69 -3.57 13.08
CA THR A 125 -3.35 -2.34 13.53
C THR A 125 -4.51 -2.61 14.46
N LYS A 126 -5.04 -3.84 14.48
CA LYS A 126 -6.08 -4.28 15.40
C LYS A 126 -5.52 -4.45 16.81
N HIS A 127 -6.40 -4.38 17.81
CA HIS A 127 -5.99 -4.77 19.15
C HIS A 127 -5.80 -6.30 19.23
N PRO A 128 -4.76 -6.82 19.93
CA PRO A 128 -4.51 -8.28 19.99
C PRO A 128 -5.71 -9.11 20.43
N ASN A 129 -6.53 -8.58 21.33
CA ASN A 129 -7.72 -9.28 21.84
C ASN A 129 -8.87 -9.41 20.81
N ASP A 130 -8.81 -8.62 19.74
CA ASP A 130 -9.82 -8.61 18.67
C ASP A 130 -9.40 -9.47 17.47
N CYS A 131 -8.27 -10.17 17.60
CA CYS A 131 -7.70 -11.01 16.54
C CYS A 131 -7.89 -12.48 16.86
N THR A 132 -8.25 -13.28 15.86
CA THR A 132 -8.35 -14.74 15.95
C THR A 132 -7.07 -15.45 15.53
N GLU A 133 -6.88 -16.69 15.92
CA GLU A 133 -5.74 -17.52 15.49
C GLU A 133 -5.71 -17.71 13.98
N GLU A 134 -6.89 -17.86 13.36
CA GLU A 134 -7.03 -17.97 11.91
C GLU A 134 -6.51 -16.73 11.19
N GLU A 135 -6.88 -15.53 11.65
CA GLU A 135 -6.40 -14.27 11.08
C GLU A 135 -4.86 -14.16 11.14
N TYR A 136 -4.24 -14.59 12.24
CA TYR A 136 -2.78 -14.60 12.34
C TYR A 136 -2.12 -15.57 11.36
N ARG A 137 -2.69 -16.76 11.16
CA ARG A 137 -2.18 -17.76 10.22
C ARG A 137 -2.38 -17.33 8.76
N GLU A 138 -3.52 -16.74 8.45
CA GLU A 138 -3.79 -16.20 7.11
C GLU A 138 -2.87 -15.02 6.78
N PHE A 139 -2.69 -14.12 7.73
CA PHE A 139 -1.77 -12.99 7.59
C PHE A 139 -0.34 -13.47 7.35
N TYR A 140 0.12 -14.47 8.11
CA TYR A 140 1.45 -15.07 7.93
C TYR A 140 1.61 -15.65 6.52
N ARG A 141 0.64 -16.44 6.06
CA ARG A 141 0.66 -17.03 4.70
C ARG A 141 0.65 -15.96 3.61
N LYS A 142 -0.18 -14.95 3.77
CA LYS A 142 -0.32 -13.82 2.81
C LYS A 142 0.98 -13.01 2.67
N VAL A 143 1.62 -12.68 3.79
CA VAL A 143 2.77 -11.75 3.81
C VAL A 143 4.09 -12.44 3.47
N PHE A 144 4.27 -13.68 3.93
CA PHE A 144 5.54 -14.40 3.79
C PHE A 144 5.50 -15.50 2.74
N LEU A 145 4.34 -15.76 2.12
CA LEU A 145 4.12 -16.85 1.15
C LEU A 145 4.61 -18.22 1.68
N ASP A 146 4.52 -18.39 2.98
CA ASP A 146 4.96 -19.60 3.68
C ASP A 146 3.72 -20.41 4.11
N PHE A 147 3.60 -21.60 3.59
CA PHE A 147 2.49 -22.50 3.89
C PHE A 147 2.69 -23.34 5.16
N LYS A 148 3.89 -23.27 5.75
CA LYS A 148 4.15 -23.89 7.05
C LYS A 148 3.55 -23.01 8.13
N GLU A 149 2.80 -23.61 9.05
CA GLU A 149 2.26 -22.85 10.17
C GLU A 149 3.36 -22.44 11.14
N PRO A 150 3.34 -21.17 11.63
CA PRO A 150 4.25 -20.72 12.66
C PRO A 150 3.99 -21.48 13.97
N LEU A 151 5.01 -21.61 14.81
CA LEU A 151 4.90 -22.23 16.13
C LEU A 151 4.04 -21.40 17.08
N PHE A 152 4.29 -20.09 17.09
CA PHE A 152 3.54 -19.07 17.82
C PHE A 152 3.91 -17.69 17.27
N TRP A 153 3.26 -16.65 17.79
CA TRP A 153 3.49 -15.25 17.41
C TRP A 153 3.37 -14.33 18.62
N ILE A 154 3.95 -13.15 18.46
CA ILE A 154 3.84 -12.05 19.41
C ILE A 154 3.24 -10.88 18.66
N HIS A 155 2.11 -10.36 19.13
CA HIS A 155 1.50 -9.16 18.59
C HIS A 155 1.96 -7.96 19.42
N LEU A 156 2.73 -7.08 18.80
CA LEU A 156 3.25 -5.87 19.38
C LEU A 156 2.24 -4.74 19.23
N ASN A 157 1.89 -4.08 20.32
CA ASN A 157 1.04 -2.90 20.33
C ASN A 157 1.49 -1.98 21.47
N MET A 158 2.45 -1.14 21.18
CA MET A 158 3.08 -0.24 22.14
C MET A 158 2.92 1.20 21.71
N ASP A 159 2.55 2.06 22.65
CA ASP A 159 2.42 3.51 22.44
C ASP A 159 3.52 4.30 23.20
N TYR A 160 4.25 3.66 24.09
CA TYR A 160 5.33 4.26 24.88
C TYR A 160 6.46 3.26 25.11
N PRO A 161 7.74 3.66 25.04
CA PRO A 161 8.29 5.01 24.85
C PRO A 161 8.28 5.50 23.40
N PHE A 162 7.87 4.68 22.47
CA PHE A 162 7.67 4.99 21.04
C PHE A 162 6.50 4.17 20.51
N ASN A 163 5.89 4.67 19.45
CA ASN A 163 4.78 4.01 18.78
C ASN A 163 5.32 2.86 17.95
N LEU A 164 5.06 1.62 18.37
CA LEU A 164 5.52 0.43 17.68
C LEU A 164 4.41 -0.61 17.64
N LYS A 165 3.99 -0.97 16.44
CA LYS A 165 3.00 -2.01 16.18
C LYS A 165 3.59 -3.08 15.28
N GLY A 166 3.12 -4.30 15.41
CA GLY A 166 3.63 -5.35 14.57
C GLY A 166 3.25 -6.75 15.03
N ILE A 167 3.66 -7.72 14.25
CA ILE A 167 3.49 -9.14 14.59
C ILE A 167 4.78 -9.86 14.26
N LEU A 168 5.36 -10.50 15.26
CA LEU A 168 6.54 -11.34 15.11
C LEU A 168 6.13 -12.81 15.17
N TYR A 169 6.50 -13.58 14.17
CA TYR A 169 6.21 -15.00 14.07
C TYR A 169 7.46 -15.83 14.29
N PHE A 170 7.33 -16.91 15.03
CA PHE A 170 8.35 -17.94 15.21
C PHE A 170 8.09 -19.04 14.21
N PRO A 171 8.82 -19.07 13.07
CA PRO A 171 8.58 -20.05 12.03
C PRO A 171 9.00 -21.45 12.48
N LYS A 172 8.32 -22.46 11.95
CA LYS A 172 8.77 -23.86 12.09
C LYS A 172 9.89 -24.12 11.10
N ILE A 173 11.13 -24.08 11.57
CA ILE A 173 12.34 -24.27 10.75
C ILE A 173 12.67 -25.77 10.68
N ASN A 174 12.90 -26.25 9.46
CA ASN A 174 13.54 -27.54 9.24
C ASN A 174 14.99 -27.31 8.82
N THR A 175 15.93 -27.55 9.73
CA THR A 175 17.35 -27.23 9.57
C THR A 175 18.03 -27.97 8.40
N GLU A 176 17.40 -29.00 7.84
CA GLU A 176 17.96 -29.75 6.72
C GLU A 176 17.70 -29.09 5.35
N TYR A 177 16.63 -28.30 5.21
CA TYR A 177 16.16 -27.80 3.92
C TYR A 177 15.81 -26.30 3.91
N ASP A 178 15.65 -25.69 5.08
CA ASP A 178 15.22 -24.27 5.16
C ASP A 178 16.41 -23.35 5.36
N SER A 179 16.36 -22.17 4.74
CA SER A 179 17.24 -21.08 5.11
C SER A 179 17.00 -20.68 6.58
N LEU A 180 18.07 -20.51 7.31
CA LEU A 180 18.01 -20.02 8.69
C LEU A 180 17.73 -18.50 8.79
N GLU A 181 17.54 -17.85 7.67
CA GLU A 181 17.23 -16.41 7.61
C GLU A 181 15.73 -16.19 7.61
N GLY A 182 15.24 -15.53 8.64
CA GLY A 182 13.90 -14.98 8.70
C GLY A 182 13.77 -13.70 7.87
N THR A 183 12.59 -13.12 7.87
CA THR A 183 12.35 -11.85 7.19
C THR A 183 11.48 -10.96 8.07
N ILE A 184 12.06 -9.90 8.61
CA ILE A 184 11.31 -8.87 9.34
C ILE A 184 11.19 -7.64 8.45
N LYS A 185 9.95 -7.35 8.04
CA LYS A 185 9.60 -6.22 7.18
C LYS A 185 9.35 -5.00 8.04
N LEU A 186 10.09 -3.93 7.79
CA LEU A 186 9.93 -2.66 8.49
C LEU A 186 9.07 -1.70 7.69
N TYR A 187 8.09 -1.13 8.37
CA TYR A 187 7.17 -0.12 7.85
C TYR A 187 7.27 1.17 8.67
N ASN A 188 6.94 2.27 8.06
CA ASN A 188 6.69 3.54 8.72
C ASN A 188 5.37 4.11 8.20
N ASN A 189 4.38 4.26 9.08
CA ASN A 189 3.03 4.63 8.69
C ASN A 189 2.48 3.73 7.58
N ARG A 190 2.67 2.41 7.71
CA ARG A 190 2.21 1.37 6.78
C ARG A 190 2.87 1.41 5.39
N VAL A 191 3.89 2.24 5.19
CA VAL A 191 4.71 2.25 3.97
C VAL A 191 5.96 1.42 4.21
N PHE A 192 6.22 0.46 3.34
CA PHE A 192 7.40 -0.39 3.42
C PHE A 192 8.70 0.41 3.29
N ILE A 193 9.64 0.13 4.18
CA ILE A 193 10.97 0.75 4.19
C ILE A 193 12.02 -0.23 3.68
N ALA A 194 12.20 -1.32 4.39
CA ALA A 194 13.16 -2.36 4.02
C ALA A 194 12.94 -3.64 4.83
N ASP A 195 13.65 -4.71 4.46
CA ASP A 195 13.71 -5.96 5.19
C ASP A 195 14.96 -6.02 6.05
N ASN A 196 14.87 -6.67 7.22
CA ASN A 196 16.00 -7.08 8.07
C ASN A 196 17.02 -5.97 8.34
N ILE A 197 16.55 -4.75 8.67
CA ILE A 197 17.45 -3.62 8.96
C ILE A 197 18.16 -3.90 10.29
N LYS A 198 19.48 -4.18 10.23
CA LYS A 198 20.32 -4.54 11.39
C LYS A 198 20.39 -3.46 12.47
N GLU A 199 20.20 -2.21 12.07
CA GLU A 199 20.19 -1.07 12.98
C GLU A 199 18.97 -1.07 13.91
N VAL A 200 17.85 -1.66 13.48
CA VAL A 200 16.59 -1.74 14.23
C VAL A 200 16.34 -3.12 14.79
N ILE A 201 16.70 -4.17 14.02
CA ILE A 201 16.40 -5.54 14.34
C ILE A 201 17.65 -6.21 14.91
N PRO A 202 17.68 -6.59 16.19
CA PRO A 202 18.80 -7.35 16.76
C PRO A 202 19.04 -8.67 16.02
N GLU A 203 20.31 -9.07 15.90
CA GLU A 203 20.70 -10.25 15.13
C GLU A 203 20.01 -11.55 15.61
N PHE A 204 19.75 -11.68 16.90
CA PHE A 204 19.08 -12.86 17.43
C PHE A 204 17.61 -12.99 17.02
N LEU A 205 16.97 -11.90 16.58
CA LEU A 205 15.62 -11.90 16.05
C LEU A 205 15.58 -12.19 14.55
N MET A 206 16.71 -12.22 13.85
CA MET A 206 16.75 -12.42 12.39
C MET A 206 16.35 -13.82 11.93
N LEU A 207 16.07 -14.74 12.84
CA LEU A 207 15.43 -16.03 12.53
C LEU A 207 13.91 -15.94 12.42
N LEU A 208 13.34 -14.84 12.89
CA LEU A 208 11.90 -14.61 12.91
C LEU A 208 11.40 -14.09 11.56
N LYS A 209 10.13 -14.31 11.31
CA LYS A 209 9.39 -13.61 10.27
C LYS A 209 8.44 -12.62 10.95
N GLY A 210 8.35 -11.41 10.41
CA GLY A 210 7.50 -10.43 11.08
C GLY A 210 7.29 -9.16 10.28
N VAL A 211 6.40 -8.36 10.81
CA VAL A 211 6.10 -7.01 10.36
C VAL A 211 6.23 -6.09 11.56
N ILE A 212 6.97 -5.01 11.41
CA ILE A 212 7.11 -3.96 12.42
C ILE A 212 6.77 -2.64 11.74
N ASP A 213 5.83 -1.90 12.30
CA ASP A 213 5.44 -0.56 11.88
C ASP A 213 5.75 0.42 13.01
N CYS A 214 6.68 1.35 12.76
CA CYS A 214 7.09 2.35 13.71
C CYS A 214 7.06 3.74 13.06
N PRO A 215 5.97 4.51 13.28
CA PRO A 215 5.83 5.87 12.74
C PRO A 215 6.91 6.85 13.18
N ASP A 216 7.48 6.63 14.36
CA ASP A 216 8.46 7.53 14.99
C ASP A 216 9.89 7.36 14.44
N LEU A 217 10.12 6.40 13.54
CA LEU A 217 11.45 6.19 12.95
C LEU A 217 11.90 7.39 12.13
N PRO A 218 13.11 7.92 12.38
CA PRO A 218 13.68 9.01 11.63
C PRO A 218 14.13 8.53 10.26
N LEU A 219 13.40 8.91 9.23
CA LEU A 219 13.68 8.59 7.84
C LEU A 219 14.25 9.79 7.10
N ASN A 220 15.08 9.56 6.09
CA ASN A 220 15.39 10.58 5.11
C ASN A 220 14.15 10.94 4.26
N VAL A 221 14.21 12.02 3.50
CA VAL A 221 13.09 12.51 2.67
C VAL A 221 12.63 11.44 1.66
N SER A 222 13.56 10.66 1.11
CA SER A 222 13.26 9.58 0.15
C SER A 222 12.75 8.29 0.81
N ARG A 223 12.74 8.22 2.16
CA ARG A 223 12.43 7.02 2.95
C ARG A 223 13.29 5.79 2.60
N SER A 224 14.38 5.98 1.89
CA SER A 224 15.26 4.88 1.43
C SER A 224 16.30 4.47 2.47
N ALA A 225 16.49 5.26 3.51
CA ALA A 225 17.43 4.96 4.59
C ALA A 225 16.97 5.57 5.92
N LEU A 226 17.31 4.88 7.01
CA LEU A 226 17.20 5.41 8.35
C LEU A 226 18.30 6.44 8.57
N GLN A 227 17.97 7.55 9.21
CA GLN A 227 18.99 8.41 9.78
C GLN A 227 19.56 7.69 11.00
N ASN A 228 20.88 7.49 11.00
CA ASN A 228 21.57 6.82 12.12
C ASN A 228 21.53 7.71 13.36
N ASP A 229 20.45 7.58 14.10
CA ASP A 229 20.16 8.40 15.27
C ASP A 229 20.13 7.52 16.53
N GLY A 230 20.39 8.12 17.68
CA GLY A 230 20.26 7.47 18.98
C GLY A 230 18.86 6.90 19.25
N PHE A 231 17.84 7.35 18.52
CA PHE A 231 16.49 6.79 18.56
C PHE A 231 16.43 5.38 17.98
N VAL A 232 17.06 5.13 16.83
CA VAL A 232 17.09 3.80 16.19
C VAL A 232 17.70 2.76 17.11
N ARG A 233 18.78 3.13 17.82
CA ARG A 233 19.40 2.25 18.83
C ARG A 233 18.47 1.96 20.01
N LYS A 234 17.72 2.96 20.50
CA LYS A 234 16.75 2.75 21.58
C LYS A 234 15.63 1.79 21.17
N VAL A 235 15.19 1.80 19.91
CA VAL A 235 14.19 0.84 19.40
C VAL A 235 14.76 -0.57 19.37
N SER A 236 16.03 -0.70 19.00
CA SER A 236 16.72 -2.00 18.95
C SER A 236 17.02 -2.58 20.34
N ASP A 237 17.29 -1.71 21.32
CA ASP A 237 17.63 -2.12 22.69
C ASP A 237 16.40 -2.47 23.54
N TYR A 238 15.21 -2.07 23.10
CA TYR A 238 13.94 -2.31 23.79
C TYR A 238 13.32 -3.64 23.42
#